data_6f9d1fdf45c79b74c3f74276f4df07b3
#
_entry.id   6f9d1fdf45c79b74c3f74276f4df07b3
#
_cell.length_a   1.000
_cell.length_b   1.000
_cell.length_c   1.000
_cell.angle_alpha   90.00
_cell.angle_beta   90.00
_cell.angle_gamma   90.00
#
_symmetry.space_group_name_H-M   'P 1'
#
loop_
_entity.id
_entity.type
_entity.pdbx_description
1 polymer ?
#
loop_
_entity_poly.entity_id
_entity_poly.type
_entity_poly.pdbx_seq_one_letter_code
_entity_poly.pdbx_strand_id
1 'polypeptide(L)'
;MYLCTKESIMHHPEIAIVDPNTLTCLGLKNILEDIIPMATIRVFHSFGELTDDTPDMYAHYFISAQIYFEHTSFFLLRKPKTIVLAGGDNQPQLSGIPKLNIYQDEGSLIKDIHQLRQYGHQARKQAVDKAMHIEKTEHELSIREIEVLILIKIGRAS
;
A
#
# COMPACT_ATOMS: atom_id res chain seq x y z
N MET A 1 31.27 -10.21 -16.93
CA MET A 1 31.32 -8.81 -16.47
C MET A 1 29.99 -8.07 -16.63
N TYR A 2 29.21 -8.35 -17.66
CA TYR A 2 27.93 -7.73 -17.92
C TYR A 2 26.74 -8.43 -17.27
N LEU A 3 26.94 -9.59 -16.70
CA LEU A 3 25.89 -10.41 -16.06
C LEU A 3 25.48 -9.90 -14.69
N CYS A 4 26.32 -9.12 -14.02
CA CYS A 4 26.04 -8.58 -12.69
C CYS A 4 25.01 -7.44 -12.70
N THR A 5 24.72 -6.83 -13.85
CA THR A 5 23.81 -5.70 -13.95
C THR A 5 22.34 -6.10 -13.95
N LYS A 6 22.01 -7.34 -14.27
CA LYS A 6 20.63 -7.84 -14.25
C LYS A 6 20.19 -8.38 -12.89
N GLU A 7 21.11 -8.80 -12.05
CA GLU A 7 20.81 -9.32 -10.73
C GLU A 7 20.69 -8.24 -9.66
N SER A 8 21.24 -7.05 -9.92
CA SER A 8 21.23 -5.96 -8.94
C SER A 8 19.89 -5.23 -8.83
N ILE A 9 18.86 -5.61 -9.58
CA ILE A 9 17.54 -4.98 -9.57
C ILE A 9 16.53 -5.81 -8.74
N MET A 10 16.97 -6.69 -7.88
CA MET A 10 16.08 -7.26 -6.87
C MET A 10 15.80 -6.19 -5.82
N HIS A 11 14.75 -5.43 -6.04
CA HIS A 11 14.26 -4.51 -5.02
C HIS A 11 13.72 -5.32 -3.85
N HIS A 12 14.50 -5.37 -2.78
CA HIS A 12 14.03 -5.90 -1.52
C HIS A 12 12.91 -5.00 -1.01
N PRO A 13 11.75 -5.56 -0.61
CA PRO A 13 10.68 -4.73 -0.09
C PRO A 13 11.11 -4.04 1.21
N GLU A 14 10.81 -2.76 1.31
CA GLU A 14 11.00 -2.01 2.54
C GLU A 14 9.65 -1.89 3.26
N ILE A 15 9.65 -2.15 4.55
CA ILE A 15 8.45 -2.10 5.39
C ILE A 15 8.70 -1.13 6.53
N ALA A 16 7.76 -0.21 6.75
CA ALA A 16 7.82 0.74 7.84
C ALA A 16 6.92 0.28 9.00
N ILE A 17 7.42 0.35 10.21
CA ILE A 17 6.65 0.22 11.44
C ILE A 17 6.62 1.60 12.08
N VAL A 18 5.43 2.14 12.35
CA VAL A 18 5.27 3.48 12.92
C VAL A 18 4.42 3.38 14.18
N ASP A 19 5.05 3.31 15.32
CA ASP A 19 4.38 3.16 16.62
C ASP A 19 5.24 3.76 17.72
N PRO A 20 4.68 4.60 18.61
CA PRO A 20 5.41 5.11 19.77
C PRO A 20 5.83 4.02 20.77
N ASN A 21 5.19 2.85 20.73
CA ASN A 21 5.46 1.74 21.64
C ASN A 21 6.65 0.92 21.15
N THR A 22 7.76 1.04 21.87
CA THR A 22 9.01 0.32 21.55
C THR A 22 8.85 -1.19 21.55
N LEU A 23 8.10 -1.75 22.50
CA LEU A 23 7.90 -3.20 22.57
C LEU A 23 7.12 -3.74 21.38
N THR A 24 6.09 -3.03 20.94
CA THR A 24 5.35 -3.38 19.73
C THR A 24 6.27 -3.34 18.51
N CYS A 25 7.08 -2.30 18.38
CA CYS A 25 8.04 -2.16 17.29
C CYS A 25 9.07 -3.30 17.27
N LEU A 26 9.66 -3.61 18.40
CA LEU A 26 10.67 -4.68 18.52
C LEU A 26 10.07 -6.05 18.20
N GLY A 27 8.92 -6.37 18.79
CA GLY A 27 8.26 -7.65 18.56
C GLY A 27 7.82 -7.81 17.09
N LEU A 28 7.18 -6.82 16.55
CA LEU A 28 6.71 -6.86 15.17
C LEU A 28 7.87 -6.90 14.16
N LYS A 29 8.92 -6.12 14.40
CA LYS A 29 10.12 -6.16 13.58
C LYS A 29 10.73 -7.56 13.54
N ASN A 30 10.88 -8.20 14.69
CA ASN A 30 11.42 -9.55 14.80
C ASN A 30 10.59 -10.56 14.02
N ILE A 31 9.25 -10.50 14.17
CA ILE A 31 8.33 -11.37 13.42
C ILE A 31 8.43 -11.13 11.91
N LEU A 32 8.44 -9.89 11.48
CA LEU A 32 8.52 -9.56 10.05
C LEU A 32 9.85 -9.99 9.44
N GLU A 33 10.95 -9.82 10.13
CA GLU A 33 12.27 -10.28 9.67
C GLU A 33 12.33 -11.81 9.51
N ASP A 34 11.67 -12.56 10.39
CA ASP A 34 11.58 -14.02 10.29
C ASP A 34 10.69 -14.47 9.13
N ILE A 35 9.56 -13.80 8.91
CA ILE A 35 8.60 -14.18 7.86
C ILE A 35 9.09 -13.73 6.48
N ILE A 36 9.75 -12.60 6.42
CA ILE A 36 10.17 -11.95 5.18
C ILE A 36 11.67 -11.64 5.26
N PRO A 37 12.55 -12.65 5.15
CA PRO A 37 13.99 -12.44 5.33
C PRO A 37 14.59 -11.44 4.34
N MET A 38 13.95 -11.26 3.18
CA MET A 38 14.41 -10.35 2.13
C MET A 38 13.96 -8.90 2.36
N ALA A 39 13.06 -8.64 3.31
CA ALA A 39 12.57 -7.30 3.57
C ALA A 39 13.50 -6.51 4.48
N THR A 40 13.60 -5.21 4.23
CA THR A 40 14.23 -4.27 5.15
C THR A 40 13.14 -3.65 6.02
N ILE A 41 13.24 -3.84 7.34
CA ILE A 41 12.25 -3.33 8.28
C ILE A 41 12.82 -2.07 8.94
N ARG A 42 12.11 -0.96 8.79
CA ARG A 42 12.45 0.30 9.43
C ARG A 42 11.42 0.68 10.48
N VAL A 43 11.88 1.17 11.61
CA VAL A 43 11.04 1.54 12.75
C VAL A 43 11.09 3.05 12.94
N PHE A 44 9.90 3.63 13.07
CA PHE A 44 9.70 5.04 13.37
C PHE A 44 8.79 5.16 14.59
N HIS A 45 9.11 6.05 15.50
CA HIS A 45 8.33 6.25 16.71
C HIS A 45 7.32 7.41 16.60
N SER A 46 7.38 8.15 15.49
CA SER A 46 6.45 9.24 15.21
C SER A 46 6.18 9.38 13.71
N PHE A 47 5.11 10.06 13.38
CA PHE A 47 4.80 10.40 12.00
C PHE A 47 5.86 11.33 11.38
N GLY A 48 6.39 12.25 12.17
CA GLY A 48 7.47 13.14 11.73
C GLY A 48 8.70 12.38 11.27
N GLU A 49 9.13 11.38 12.03
CA GLU A 49 10.27 10.53 11.64
C GLU A 49 10.03 9.82 10.31
N LEU A 50 8.81 9.31 10.09
CA LEU A 50 8.45 8.67 8.82
C LEU A 50 8.52 9.66 7.66
N THR A 51 7.96 10.85 7.82
CA THR A 51 7.92 11.87 6.74
C THR A 51 9.28 12.48 6.44
N ASP A 52 10.17 12.54 7.43
CA ASP A 52 11.56 13.02 7.25
C ASP A 52 12.42 12.00 6.48
N ASP A 53 11.97 10.77 6.38
CA ASP A 53 12.61 9.72 5.57
C ASP A 53 12.01 9.72 4.15
N THR A 54 11.94 8.58 3.50
CA THR A 54 11.35 8.38 2.16
C THR A 54 10.01 7.65 2.25
N PRO A 55 8.92 8.33 2.68
CA PRO A 55 7.67 7.66 3.04
C PRO A 55 7.01 6.89 1.89
N ASP A 56 7.25 7.28 0.65
CA ASP A 56 6.64 6.64 -0.52
C ASP A 56 7.37 5.37 -0.98
N MET A 57 8.56 5.12 -0.47
CA MET A 57 9.38 3.96 -0.85
C MET A 57 8.95 2.66 -0.17
N TYR A 58 8.11 2.73 0.86
CA TYR A 58 7.70 1.55 1.61
C TYR A 58 6.63 0.74 0.88
N ALA A 59 6.81 -0.58 0.89
CA ALA A 59 5.84 -1.51 0.33
C ALA A 59 4.60 -1.62 1.23
N HIS A 60 4.80 -1.58 2.53
CA HIS A 60 3.75 -1.62 3.55
C HIS A 60 4.10 -0.72 4.73
N TYR A 61 3.05 -0.18 5.36
CA TYR A 61 3.13 0.55 6.63
C TYR A 61 2.35 -0.22 7.68
N PHE A 62 2.99 -0.54 8.80
CA PHE A 62 2.34 -1.02 10.01
C PHE A 62 2.30 0.14 10.99
N ILE A 63 1.13 0.72 11.21
CA ILE A 63 1.01 1.96 11.99
C ILE A 63 0.09 1.79 13.19
N SER A 64 0.42 2.45 14.30
CA SER A 64 -0.47 2.51 15.44
C SER A 64 -1.79 3.18 15.08
N ALA A 65 -2.88 2.77 15.74
CA ALA A 65 -4.19 3.37 15.51
C ALA A 65 -4.18 4.87 15.83
N GLN A 66 -3.46 5.29 16.86
CA GLN A 66 -3.31 6.70 17.22
C GLN A 66 -2.72 7.52 16.08
N ILE A 67 -1.57 7.10 15.55
CA ILE A 67 -0.90 7.81 14.44
C ILE A 67 -1.79 7.82 13.19
N TYR A 68 -2.50 6.72 12.93
CA TYR A 68 -3.45 6.66 11.83
C TYR A 68 -4.56 7.72 11.98
N PHE A 69 -5.17 7.85 13.15
CA PHE A 69 -6.23 8.83 13.38
C PHE A 69 -5.75 10.27 13.31
N GLU A 70 -4.53 10.53 13.78
CA GLU A 70 -3.91 11.86 13.69
C GLU A 70 -3.57 12.28 12.27
N HIS A 71 -3.29 11.32 11.39
CA HIS A 71 -2.80 11.56 10.02
C HIS A 71 -3.59 10.76 8.98
N THR A 72 -4.90 10.67 9.16
CA THR A 72 -5.79 9.85 8.33
C THR A 72 -5.68 10.16 6.84
N SER A 73 -5.61 11.43 6.46
CA SER A 73 -5.54 11.84 5.05
C SER A 73 -4.30 11.28 4.33
N PHE A 74 -3.17 11.26 5.02
CA PHE A 74 -1.92 10.70 4.47
C PHE A 74 -2.06 9.20 4.19
N PHE A 75 -2.62 8.45 5.14
CA PHE A 75 -2.71 7.00 5.03
C PHE A 75 -3.88 6.54 4.15
N LEU A 76 -4.96 7.31 4.03
CA LEU A 76 -6.04 7.01 3.11
C LEU A 76 -5.59 7.01 1.66
N LEU A 77 -4.71 7.93 1.28
CA LEU A 77 -4.11 7.96 -0.05
C LEU A 77 -3.23 6.72 -0.32
N ARG A 78 -2.79 6.07 0.74
CA ARG A 78 -1.91 4.90 0.70
C ARG A 78 -2.60 3.65 1.27
N LYS A 79 -3.92 3.61 1.23
CA LYS A 79 -4.76 2.55 1.81
C LYS A 79 -4.32 1.13 1.42
N PRO A 80 -3.96 0.82 0.15
CA PRO A 80 -3.58 -0.54 -0.23
C PRO A 80 -2.34 -1.09 0.48
N LYS A 81 -1.50 -0.21 1.03
CA LYS A 81 -0.27 -0.61 1.71
C LYS A 81 -0.26 -0.24 3.20
N THR A 82 -1.37 0.27 3.72
CA THR A 82 -1.49 0.67 5.13
C THR A 82 -2.18 -0.42 5.93
N ILE A 83 -1.54 -0.86 7.01
CA ILE A 83 -2.07 -1.84 7.96
C ILE A 83 -2.06 -1.20 9.34
N VAL A 84 -3.23 -1.08 9.96
CA VAL A 84 -3.37 -0.45 11.27
C VAL A 84 -3.22 -1.49 12.37
N LEU A 85 -2.33 -1.22 13.32
CA LEU A 85 -2.15 -2.02 14.51
C LEU A 85 -3.28 -1.67 15.50
N ALA A 86 -4.19 -2.61 15.72
CA ALA A 86 -5.36 -2.37 16.53
C ALA A 86 -5.50 -3.40 17.64
N GLY A 87 -6.15 -3.00 18.71
CA GLY A 87 -6.47 -3.88 19.83
C GLY A 87 -7.95 -4.23 19.83
N GLY A 88 -8.32 -5.40 19.30
CA GLY A 88 -9.69 -5.90 19.32
C GLY A 88 -10.48 -5.64 18.04
N ASP A 89 -11.62 -6.34 17.94
CA ASP A 89 -12.40 -6.42 16.69
C ASP A 89 -13.40 -5.27 16.48
N ASN A 90 -13.69 -4.49 17.51
CA ASN A 90 -14.77 -3.49 17.48
C ASN A 90 -14.25 -2.04 17.47
N GLN A 91 -13.65 -1.65 16.34
CA GLN A 91 -13.36 -0.23 16.09
C GLN A 91 -14.06 0.20 14.78
N PRO A 92 -15.29 0.73 14.88
CA PRO A 92 -16.04 1.14 13.69
C PRO A 92 -15.34 2.24 12.89
N GLN A 93 -14.49 3.04 13.53
CA GLN A 93 -13.69 4.07 12.87
C GLN A 93 -12.64 3.49 11.89
N LEU A 94 -12.31 2.22 12.04
CA LEU A 94 -11.35 1.52 11.16
C LEU A 94 -12.06 0.59 10.16
N SER A 95 -13.36 0.80 9.94
CA SER A 95 -14.11 0.00 8.97
C SER A 95 -13.53 0.15 7.56
N GLY A 96 -13.32 -0.99 6.89
CA GLY A 96 -12.79 -1.02 5.53
C GLY A 96 -11.27 -0.77 5.42
N ILE A 97 -10.56 -0.68 6.54
CA ILE A 97 -9.10 -0.52 6.55
C ILE A 97 -8.46 -1.81 7.02
N PRO A 98 -7.38 -2.27 6.36
CA PRO A 98 -6.64 -3.45 6.83
C PRO A 98 -6.13 -3.25 8.26
N LYS A 99 -6.45 -4.20 9.13
CA LYS A 99 -6.10 -4.16 10.56
C LYS A 99 -5.36 -5.42 10.95
N LEU A 100 -4.39 -5.27 11.85
CA LEU A 100 -3.71 -6.38 12.49
C LEU A 100 -4.03 -6.31 13.99
N ASN A 101 -4.68 -7.35 14.52
CA ASN A 101 -4.94 -7.44 15.95
C ASN A 101 -3.64 -7.83 16.67
N ILE A 102 -3.13 -6.92 17.48
CA ILE A 102 -1.88 -7.14 18.22
C ILE A 102 -2.06 -7.90 19.53
N TYR A 103 -3.30 -8.19 19.93
CA TYR A 103 -3.64 -8.93 21.15
C TYR A 103 -4.03 -10.38 20.84
N GLN A 104 -3.23 -11.06 20.06
CA GLN A 104 -3.41 -12.47 19.72
C GLN A 104 -2.09 -13.22 19.81
N ASP A 105 -2.14 -14.53 19.74
CA ASP A 105 -0.93 -15.36 19.79
C ASP A 105 -0.06 -15.16 18.54
N GLU A 106 1.21 -15.55 18.66
CA GLU A 106 2.20 -15.38 17.59
C GLU A 106 1.79 -16.08 16.29
N GLY A 107 1.26 -17.31 16.38
CA GLY A 107 0.84 -18.06 15.20
C GLY A 107 -0.29 -17.38 14.43
N SER A 108 -1.26 -16.82 15.14
CA SER A 108 -2.36 -16.06 14.55
C SER A 108 -1.87 -14.75 13.94
N LEU A 109 -0.94 -14.05 14.61
CA LEU A 109 -0.29 -12.85 14.06
C LEU A 109 0.40 -13.13 12.73
N ILE A 110 1.20 -14.17 12.66
CA ILE A 110 1.94 -14.56 11.46
C ILE A 110 0.96 -14.85 10.31
N LYS A 111 -0.10 -15.61 10.59
CA LYS A 111 -1.13 -15.92 9.61
C LYS A 111 -1.83 -14.67 9.07
N ASP A 112 -2.23 -13.77 9.96
CA ASP A 112 -2.89 -12.53 9.58
C ASP A 112 -1.98 -11.61 8.75
N ILE A 113 -0.71 -11.51 9.11
CA ILE A 113 0.29 -10.74 8.35
C ILE A 113 0.40 -11.28 6.92
N HIS A 114 0.48 -12.59 6.74
CA HIS A 114 0.51 -13.18 5.41
C HIS A 114 -0.75 -12.87 4.60
N GLN A 115 -1.92 -12.94 5.19
CA GLN A 115 -3.18 -12.62 4.53
C GLN A 115 -3.26 -11.14 4.13
N LEU A 116 -2.88 -10.24 5.02
CA LEU A 116 -2.88 -8.80 4.76
C LEU A 116 -1.91 -8.41 3.64
N ARG A 117 -0.76 -9.05 3.57
CA ARG A 117 0.20 -8.83 2.49
C ARG A 117 -0.35 -9.27 1.13
N GLN A 118 -0.99 -10.43 1.08
CA GLN A 118 -1.62 -10.93 -0.14
C GLN A 118 -2.75 -10.00 -0.59
N TYR A 119 -3.56 -9.52 0.32
CA TYR A 119 -4.62 -8.55 0.03
C TYR A 119 -4.05 -7.25 -0.58
N GLY A 120 -2.99 -6.71 -0.02
CA GLY A 120 -2.32 -5.52 -0.53
C GLY A 120 -1.79 -5.72 -1.95
N HIS A 121 -1.20 -6.85 -2.25
CA HIS A 121 -0.73 -7.19 -3.60
C HIS A 121 -1.88 -7.31 -4.61
N GLN A 122 -2.97 -7.97 -4.23
CA GLN A 122 -4.15 -8.11 -5.09
C GLN A 122 -4.81 -6.75 -5.35
N ALA A 123 -4.96 -5.92 -4.34
CA ALA A 123 -5.53 -4.59 -4.47
C ALA A 123 -4.70 -3.69 -5.39
N ARG A 124 -3.36 -3.77 -5.31
CA ARG A 124 -2.47 -3.06 -6.23
C ARG A 124 -2.63 -3.53 -7.66
N LYS A 125 -2.65 -4.83 -7.86
CA LYS A 125 -2.82 -5.43 -9.19
C LYS A 125 -4.14 -4.99 -9.81
N GLN A 126 -5.23 -5.07 -9.07
CA GLN A 126 -6.54 -4.62 -9.53
C GLN A 126 -6.57 -3.12 -9.84
N ALA A 127 -5.93 -2.29 -9.03
CA ALA A 127 -5.86 -0.85 -9.26
C ALA A 127 -5.06 -0.52 -10.53
N VAL A 128 -3.94 -1.20 -10.78
CA VAL A 128 -3.15 -1.05 -12.00
C VAL A 128 -3.94 -1.50 -13.22
N ASP A 129 -4.57 -2.67 -13.17
CA ASP A 129 -5.39 -3.20 -14.26
C ASP A 129 -6.57 -2.27 -14.57
N LYS A 130 -7.21 -1.72 -13.55
CA LYS A 130 -8.30 -0.76 -13.69
C LYS A 130 -7.84 0.57 -14.30
N ALA A 131 -6.69 1.09 -13.87
CA ALA A 131 -6.10 2.30 -14.42
C ALA A 131 -5.75 2.12 -15.90
N MET A 132 -5.13 1.02 -16.27
CA MET A 132 -4.84 0.67 -17.67
C MET A 132 -6.11 0.57 -18.51
N HIS A 133 -7.17 0.00 -17.96
CA HIS A 133 -8.45 -0.12 -18.64
C HIS A 133 -9.13 1.24 -18.85
N ILE A 134 -9.06 2.13 -17.87
CA ILE A 134 -9.59 3.50 -17.96
C ILE A 134 -8.85 4.30 -19.04
N GLU A 135 -7.52 4.26 -19.05
CA GLU A 135 -6.72 4.95 -20.07
C GLU A 135 -7.09 4.48 -21.48
N LYS A 136 -7.23 3.17 -21.67
CA LYS A 136 -7.64 2.60 -22.95
C LYS A 136 -9.04 3.06 -23.36
N THR A 137 -9.97 3.09 -22.42
CA THR A 137 -11.35 3.53 -22.68
C THR A 137 -11.42 5.02 -23.02
N GLU A 138 -10.69 5.86 -22.31
CA GLU A 138 -10.60 7.29 -22.59
C GLU A 138 -10.00 7.56 -23.97
N HIS A 139 -8.97 6.81 -24.33
CA HIS A 139 -8.35 6.93 -25.64
C HIS A 139 -9.32 6.52 -26.77
N GLU A 140 -10.06 5.44 -26.61
CA GLU A 140 -11.09 5.00 -27.57
C GLU A 140 -12.23 6.01 -27.68
N LEU A 141 -12.71 6.59 -26.58
CA LEU A 141 -13.73 7.63 -26.58
C LEU A 141 -13.25 8.89 -27.28
N SER A 142 -12.02 9.29 -27.06
CA SER A 142 -11.44 10.46 -27.71
C SER A 142 -11.39 10.31 -29.24
N ILE A 143 -11.03 9.14 -29.73
CA ILE A 143 -11.03 8.84 -31.18
C ILE A 143 -12.46 8.89 -31.74
N ARG A 144 -13.44 8.32 -31.06
CA ARG A 144 -14.84 8.34 -31.46
C ARG A 144 -15.43 9.76 -31.47
N GLU A 145 -15.07 10.58 -30.50
CA GLU A 145 -15.48 11.99 -30.46
C GLU A 145 -14.94 12.77 -31.66
N ILE A 146 -13.70 12.55 -32.04
CA ILE A 146 -13.08 13.14 -33.21
C ILE A 146 -13.79 12.70 -34.49
N GLU A 147 -14.12 11.42 -34.63
CA GLU A 147 -14.88 10.90 -35.78
C GLU A 147 -16.27 11.53 -35.88
N VAL A 148 -16.99 11.67 -34.79
CA VAL A 148 -18.30 12.32 -34.74
C VAL A 148 -18.21 13.79 -35.12
N LEU A 149 -17.21 14.52 -34.65
CA LEU A 149 -16.97 15.92 -35.02
C LEU A 149 -16.68 16.08 -36.51
N ILE A 150 -15.90 15.18 -37.10
CA ILE A 150 -15.60 15.17 -38.53
C ILE A 150 -16.88 14.93 -39.35
N LEU A 151 -17.70 13.96 -38.95
CA LEU A 151 -18.99 13.67 -39.62
C LEU A 151 -19.97 14.84 -39.55
N ILE A 152 -20.05 15.54 -38.42
CA ILE A 152 -20.87 16.72 -38.24
C ILE A 152 -20.41 17.87 -39.18
N LYS A 153 -19.07 18.09 -39.29
CA LYS A 153 -18.52 19.08 -40.20
C LYS A 153 -18.82 18.77 -41.67
N ILE A 154 -18.70 17.52 -42.09
CA ILE A 154 -19.01 17.08 -43.45
C ILE A 154 -20.50 17.24 -43.73
N GLY A 155 -21.36 16.90 -42.78
CA GLY A 155 -22.79 17.05 -42.88
C GLY A 155 -23.27 18.51 -42.99
N ARG A 156 -22.54 19.48 -42.43
CA ARG A 156 -22.81 20.90 -42.53
C ARG A 156 -22.31 21.53 -43.84
N ALA A 157 -21.34 20.92 -44.48
CA ALA A 157 -20.75 21.40 -45.72
C ALA A 157 -21.57 21.00 -46.97
N SER A 158 -22.53 20.13 -46.81
CA SER A 158 -23.45 19.74 -47.84
C SER A 158 -24.80 20.48 -47.73
#